data_4d5d9ef8cf2687d435d989c4fd918281
#
_entry.id   4d5d9ef8cf2687d435d989c4fd918281
#
_cell.length_a   1.000
_cell.length_b   1.000
_cell.length_c   1.000
_cell.angle_alpha   90.00
_cell.angle_beta   90.00
_cell.angle_gamma   90.00
#
_symmetry.space_group_name_H-M   'P 1'
#
loop_
_entity.id
_entity.type
_entity.pdbx_description
1 polymer ?
#
loop_
_entity_poly.entity_id
_entity_poly.type
_entity_poly.pdbx_seq_one_letter_code
_entity_poly.pdbx_strand_id
1 'polypeptide(L)'
;MTSYDSGDNFASAAMMRILALGLKQEGIHFDVPSSSGAHVPIHEKRKVLDEVITRLGPVSLLRVSDAVRKLPPEPLAQALLKAKTIEDLHRRWTRMEAFTHGRHRLHFEAKERGKYVLHHQASSGSVLPSQAETLLVVGVLTNLMEIVSSAPVTVATLRGQVWRQNETWFPPAVPTDDRRVILEVGDVSAAPRQAFASAGEPTEITARIRSLLAADPLRRWYLSEVAEELCLSQRSLQRHLAKQATTFSRLIADTRLQCAAKLLCEEPGRGLAEVGFLSGYSDQAHFTRSFSQHVGLSPQSYRNNV
;
A
#
# COMPACT_ATOMS: atom_id res chain seq x y z
N MET A 1 -27.18 -11.05 -25.20
CA MET A 1 -25.78 -10.55 -25.26
C MET A 1 -25.69 -9.39 -24.29
N THR A 2 -25.39 -9.70 -23.05
CA THR A 2 -25.19 -8.71 -21.98
C THR A 2 -23.72 -8.34 -21.97
N SER A 3 -23.41 -7.11 -22.38
CA SER A 3 -22.08 -6.53 -22.21
C SER A 3 -21.78 -6.47 -20.72
N TYR A 4 -20.90 -7.31 -20.24
CA TYR A 4 -20.27 -7.13 -18.95
C TYR A 4 -19.42 -5.87 -19.04
N ASP A 5 -19.92 -4.83 -18.41
CA ASP A 5 -19.17 -3.61 -18.13
C ASP A 5 -18.04 -3.98 -17.14
N SER A 6 -16.87 -4.33 -17.70
CA SER A 6 -15.73 -4.86 -16.94
C SER A 6 -14.93 -3.75 -16.24
N GLY A 7 -15.42 -2.49 -16.26
CA GLY A 7 -14.69 -1.32 -15.78
C GLY A 7 -14.66 -1.13 -14.27
N ASP A 8 -15.70 -1.55 -13.53
CA ASP A 8 -15.93 -1.07 -12.17
C ASP A 8 -15.78 -2.11 -11.04
N ASN A 9 -15.29 -3.31 -11.33
CA ASN A 9 -15.35 -4.44 -10.39
C ASN A 9 -13.99 -4.83 -9.80
N PHE A 10 -13.10 -3.86 -9.58
CA PHE A 10 -11.77 -4.11 -9.07
C PHE A 10 -11.45 -3.33 -7.79
N ALA A 11 -10.49 -3.83 -7.04
CA ALA A 11 -9.93 -3.22 -5.86
C ALA A 11 -8.39 -3.25 -5.91
N SER A 12 -7.75 -2.38 -5.13
CA SER A 12 -6.29 -2.31 -5.08
C SER A 12 -5.66 -3.60 -4.53
N ALA A 13 -4.75 -4.19 -5.29
CA ALA A 13 -3.94 -5.30 -4.81
C ALA A 13 -2.96 -4.87 -3.69
N ALA A 14 -2.56 -3.58 -3.66
CA ALA A 14 -1.73 -3.05 -2.58
C ALA A 14 -2.41 -3.18 -1.21
N MET A 15 -3.72 -2.94 -1.12
CA MET A 15 -4.48 -3.12 0.11
C MET A 15 -4.49 -4.59 0.58
N MET A 16 -4.55 -5.54 -0.37
CA MET A 16 -4.47 -6.97 -0.04
C MET A 16 -3.07 -7.37 0.45
N ARG A 17 -2.02 -6.75 -0.09
CA ARG A 17 -0.64 -6.99 0.39
C ARG A 17 -0.43 -6.44 1.80
N ILE A 18 -1.00 -5.28 2.13
CA ILE A 18 -1.01 -4.73 3.49
C ILE A 18 -1.71 -5.72 4.44
N LEU A 19 -2.89 -6.18 4.06
CA LEU A 19 -3.66 -7.16 4.83
C LEU A 19 -2.86 -8.45 5.07
N ALA A 20 -2.31 -9.04 4.02
CA ALA A 20 -1.52 -10.27 4.10
C ALA A 20 -0.29 -10.12 5.02
N LEU A 21 0.42 -8.99 4.89
CA LEU A 21 1.58 -8.72 5.75
C LEU A 21 1.17 -8.52 7.21
N GLY A 22 0.10 -7.77 7.46
CA GLY A 22 -0.40 -7.53 8.81
C GLY A 22 -0.85 -8.81 9.49
N LEU A 23 -1.60 -9.66 8.81
CA LEU A 23 -2.01 -10.97 9.34
C LEU A 23 -0.79 -11.85 9.66
N LYS A 24 0.21 -11.90 8.78
CA LYS A 24 1.46 -12.62 9.01
C LYS A 24 2.21 -12.11 10.25
N GLN A 25 2.24 -10.79 10.47
CA GLN A 25 2.90 -10.19 11.65
C GLN A 25 2.18 -10.53 12.97
N GLU A 26 0.86 -10.65 12.93
CA GLU A 26 0.05 -11.12 14.06
C GLU A 26 0.15 -12.65 14.27
N GLY A 27 0.98 -13.36 13.48
CA GLY A 27 1.12 -14.81 13.55
C GLY A 27 -0.09 -15.57 12.97
N ILE A 28 -0.92 -14.91 12.19
CA ILE A 28 -2.16 -15.47 11.66
C ILE A 28 -1.93 -15.96 10.23
N HIS A 29 -2.10 -17.27 10.03
CA HIS A 29 -2.09 -17.86 8.70
C HIS A 29 -3.45 -17.70 8.03
N PHE A 30 -3.47 -16.94 6.95
CA PHE A 30 -4.67 -16.65 6.18
C PHE A 30 -4.32 -16.70 4.69
N ASP A 31 -5.17 -17.35 3.91
CA ASP A 31 -4.99 -17.40 2.46
C ASP A 31 -5.53 -16.09 1.84
N VAL A 32 -4.64 -15.13 1.68
CA VAL A 32 -4.95 -13.86 1.03
C VAL A 32 -4.57 -13.97 -0.44
N PRO A 33 -5.51 -13.76 -1.39
CA PRO A 33 -5.21 -13.80 -2.81
C PRO A 33 -4.04 -12.89 -3.16
N SER A 34 -2.97 -13.47 -3.68
CA SER A 34 -1.80 -12.75 -4.15
C SER A 34 -1.98 -12.41 -5.62
N SER A 35 -2.17 -11.13 -5.94
CA SER A 35 -2.11 -10.67 -7.33
C SER A 35 -0.73 -10.12 -7.64
N SER A 36 -0.16 -10.55 -8.77
CA SER A 36 1.04 -9.92 -9.33
C SER A 36 0.73 -8.57 -10.01
N GLY A 37 -0.55 -8.27 -10.21
CA GLY A 37 -1.03 -7.04 -10.82
C GLY A 37 -1.43 -5.96 -9.80
N ALA A 38 -1.94 -4.85 -10.33
CA ALA A 38 -2.42 -3.71 -9.55
C ALA A 38 -3.79 -3.95 -8.89
N HIS A 39 -4.57 -4.87 -9.43
CA HIS A 39 -5.98 -5.05 -9.09
C HIS A 39 -6.30 -6.48 -8.70
N VAL A 40 -7.30 -6.61 -7.84
CA VAL A 40 -7.95 -7.88 -7.49
C VAL A 40 -9.47 -7.75 -7.69
N PRO A 41 -10.18 -8.85 -8.00
CA PRO A 41 -11.64 -8.82 -8.05
C PRO A 41 -12.22 -8.38 -6.71
N ILE A 42 -13.22 -7.49 -6.73
CA ILE A 42 -13.78 -6.92 -5.51
C ILE A 42 -14.48 -7.99 -4.64
N HIS A 43 -15.05 -9.01 -5.24
CA HIS A 43 -15.70 -10.11 -4.52
C HIS A 43 -14.69 -10.96 -3.74
N GLU A 44 -13.49 -11.19 -4.30
CA GLU A 44 -12.41 -11.90 -3.60
C GLU A 44 -11.92 -11.09 -2.40
N LYS A 45 -11.69 -9.78 -2.60
CA LYS A 45 -11.34 -8.88 -1.50
C LYS A 45 -12.38 -8.95 -0.38
N ARG A 46 -13.68 -8.81 -0.71
CA ARG A 46 -14.78 -8.84 0.28
C ARG A 46 -14.82 -10.16 1.05
N LYS A 47 -14.75 -11.28 0.33
CA LYS A 47 -14.72 -12.60 0.94
C LYS A 47 -13.64 -12.72 2.00
N VAL A 48 -12.42 -12.29 1.69
CA VAL A 48 -11.30 -12.34 2.64
C VAL A 48 -11.52 -11.40 3.83
N LEU A 49 -11.96 -10.17 3.59
CA LEU A 49 -12.21 -9.20 4.67
C LEU A 49 -13.32 -9.66 5.61
N ASP A 50 -14.41 -10.21 5.08
CA ASP A 50 -15.52 -10.74 5.87
C ASP A 50 -15.09 -11.95 6.70
N GLU A 51 -14.25 -12.82 6.13
CA GLU A 51 -13.69 -13.96 6.85
C GLU A 51 -12.75 -13.52 7.97
N VAL A 52 -11.92 -12.47 7.75
CA VAL A 52 -11.06 -11.89 8.79
C VAL A 52 -11.90 -11.34 9.94
N ILE A 53 -12.96 -10.57 9.66
CA ILE A 53 -13.85 -10.07 10.73
C ILE A 53 -14.53 -11.22 11.48
N THR A 54 -15.01 -12.22 10.76
CA THR A 54 -15.74 -13.35 11.37
C THR A 54 -14.85 -14.14 12.32
N ARG A 55 -13.58 -14.37 11.95
CA ARG A 55 -12.66 -15.19 12.74
C ARG A 55 -11.92 -14.42 13.83
N LEU A 56 -11.61 -13.14 13.58
CA LEU A 56 -10.67 -12.37 14.41
C LEU A 56 -11.30 -11.10 15.01
N GLY A 57 -12.52 -10.78 14.58
CA GLY A 57 -13.22 -9.58 14.99
C GLY A 57 -12.80 -8.32 14.22
N PRO A 58 -13.59 -7.25 14.31
CA PRO A 58 -13.42 -6.04 13.48
C PRO A 58 -12.14 -5.26 13.76
N VAL A 59 -11.62 -5.28 15.00
CA VAL A 59 -10.39 -4.57 15.37
C VAL A 59 -9.15 -5.12 14.65
N SER A 60 -9.21 -6.37 14.21
CA SER A 60 -8.10 -7.00 13.48
C SER A 60 -7.77 -6.24 12.18
N LEU A 61 -8.78 -5.77 11.45
CA LEU A 61 -8.57 -4.99 10.22
C LEU A 61 -7.93 -3.63 10.48
N LEU A 62 -8.18 -3.03 11.62
CA LEU A 62 -7.50 -1.80 12.06
C LEU A 62 -6.03 -2.09 12.40
N ARG A 63 -5.75 -3.15 13.17
CA ARG A 63 -4.37 -3.53 13.58
C ARG A 63 -3.50 -3.95 12.42
N VAL A 64 -4.00 -4.79 11.52
CA VAL A 64 -3.21 -5.26 10.37
C VAL A 64 -2.82 -4.11 9.43
N SER A 65 -3.54 -2.99 9.46
CA SER A 65 -3.19 -1.80 8.68
C SER A 65 -1.85 -1.16 9.11
N ASP A 66 -1.40 -1.42 10.34
CA ASP A 66 -0.10 -0.92 10.84
C ASP A 66 1.07 -1.53 10.04
N ALA A 67 0.82 -2.63 9.32
CA ALA A 67 1.78 -3.21 8.39
C ALA A 67 2.19 -2.27 7.25
N VAL A 68 1.40 -1.24 6.94
CA VAL A 68 1.79 -0.22 5.94
C VAL A 68 3.13 0.43 6.26
N ARG A 69 3.48 0.53 7.54
CA ARG A 69 4.75 1.09 8.01
C ARG A 69 5.97 0.20 7.74
N LYS A 70 5.75 -1.08 7.48
CA LYS A 70 6.79 -2.10 7.30
C LYS A 70 6.83 -2.68 5.89
N LEU A 71 5.90 -2.25 5.03
CA LEU A 71 5.95 -2.63 3.62
C LEU A 71 7.20 -2.02 2.97
N PRO A 72 7.87 -2.79 2.08
CA PRO A 72 8.78 -2.17 1.14
C PRO A 72 8.02 -1.03 0.42
N PRO A 73 8.66 0.12 0.15
CA PRO A 73 7.98 1.25 -0.46
C PRO A 73 7.45 0.88 -1.85
N GLU A 74 6.16 0.53 -1.91
CA GLU A 74 5.47 0.29 -3.17
C GLU A 74 5.24 1.61 -3.91
N PRO A 75 5.15 1.63 -5.25
CA PRO A 75 4.97 2.84 -6.02
C PRO A 75 3.84 3.74 -5.52
N LEU A 76 2.65 3.17 -5.24
CA LEU A 76 1.52 3.95 -4.72
C LEU A 76 1.80 4.54 -3.33
N ALA A 77 2.41 3.77 -2.44
CA ALA A 77 2.79 4.25 -1.11
C ALA A 77 3.86 5.35 -1.21
N GLN A 78 4.86 5.19 -2.08
CA GLN A 78 5.88 6.23 -2.32
C GLN A 78 5.24 7.56 -2.76
N ALA A 79 4.29 7.49 -3.69
CA ALA A 79 3.58 8.68 -4.18
C ALA A 79 2.80 9.38 -3.06
N LEU A 80 2.09 8.63 -2.22
CA LEU A 80 1.32 9.18 -1.10
C LEU A 80 2.24 9.77 -0.02
N LEU A 81 3.36 9.12 0.27
CA LEU A 81 4.31 9.55 1.30
C LEU A 81 5.20 10.73 0.91
N LYS A 82 5.20 11.14 -0.38
CA LYS A 82 5.78 12.42 -0.82
C LYS A 82 4.92 13.62 -0.43
N ALA A 83 3.71 13.41 0.09
CA ALA A 83 2.87 14.49 0.59
C ALA A 83 3.57 15.26 1.71
N LYS A 84 3.46 16.59 1.66
CA LYS A 84 4.05 17.49 2.65
C LYS A 84 3.08 17.87 3.76
N THR A 85 1.78 17.76 3.49
CA THR A 85 0.69 18.04 4.42
C THR A 85 -0.41 16.98 4.28
N ILE A 86 -1.33 16.95 5.22
CA ILE A 86 -2.47 16.03 5.18
C ILE A 86 -3.40 16.38 4.01
N GLU A 87 -3.56 17.65 3.68
CA GLU A 87 -4.35 18.10 2.51
C GLU A 87 -3.70 17.64 1.19
N ASP A 88 -2.35 17.66 1.12
CA ASP A 88 -1.63 17.12 -0.03
C ASP A 88 -1.76 15.60 -0.12
N LEU A 89 -1.67 14.88 1.02
CA LEU A 89 -1.94 13.45 1.09
C LEU A 89 -3.34 13.11 0.59
N HIS A 90 -4.36 13.84 1.07
CA HIS A 90 -5.74 13.65 0.62
C HIS A 90 -5.90 13.87 -0.88
N ARG A 91 -5.35 14.95 -1.42
CA ARG A 91 -5.41 15.27 -2.85
C ARG A 91 -4.77 14.18 -3.70
N ARG A 92 -3.61 13.65 -3.29
CA ARG A 92 -2.94 12.53 -3.95
C ARG A 92 -3.76 11.24 -3.85
N TRP A 93 -4.29 10.94 -2.66
CA TRP A 93 -5.17 9.79 -2.44
C TRP A 93 -6.38 9.83 -3.38
N THR A 94 -7.12 10.93 -3.42
CA THR A 94 -8.31 11.10 -4.26
C THR A 94 -8.01 10.90 -5.74
N ARG A 95 -6.87 11.42 -6.23
CA ARG A 95 -6.45 11.22 -7.62
C ARG A 95 -6.11 9.76 -7.91
N MET A 96 -5.37 9.10 -7.02
CA MET A 96 -4.95 7.71 -7.20
C MET A 96 -6.10 6.73 -7.04
N GLU A 97 -7.03 7.01 -6.15
CA GLU A 97 -8.19 6.17 -5.89
C GLU A 97 -9.03 5.94 -7.14
N ALA A 98 -9.14 6.94 -8.01
CA ALA A 98 -9.86 6.82 -9.29
C ALA A 98 -9.31 5.69 -10.18
N PHE A 99 -8.04 5.31 -10.02
CA PHE A 99 -7.37 4.27 -10.80
C PHE A 99 -7.24 2.93 -10.05
N THR A 100 -7.36 2.96 -8.73
CA THR A 100 -7.13 1.78 -7.89
C THR A 100 -8.40 1.18 -7.30
N HIS A 101 -9.52 1.91 -7.37
CA HIS A 101 -10.81 1.50 -6.86
C HIS A 101 -11.95 1.86 -7.82
N GLY A 102 -12.69 0.84 -8.28
CA GLY A 102 -13.82 1.04 -9.20
C GLY A 102 -15.05 1.65 -8.53
N ARG A 103 -15.41 1.21 -7.33
CA ARG A 103 -16.73 1.44 -6.74
C ARG A 103 -16.81 2.37 -5.57
N HIS A 104 -15.73 2.58 -4.83
CA HIS A 104 -15.75 3.35 -3.58
C HIS A 104 -14.85 4.56 -3.69
N ARG A 105 -15.22 5.61 -2.95
CA ARG A 105 -14.44 6.84 -2.84
C ARG A 105 -14.37 7.27 -1.38
N LEU A 106 -13.22 7.80 -1.04
CA LEU A 106 -12.96 8.40 0.25
C LEU A 106 -13.18 9.91 0.15
N HIS A 107 -14.23 10.40 0.78
CA HIS A 107 -14.44 11.83 0.92
C HIS A 107 -13.83 12.31 2.23
N PHE A 108 -13.08 13.39 2.14
CA PHE A 108 -12.29 13.92 3.25
C PHE A 108 -12.62 15.38 3.43
N GLU A 109 -13.22 15.72 4.56
CA GLU A 109 -13.62 17.07 4.88
C GLU A 109 -12.75 17.63 5.99
N ALA A 110 -11.93 18.65 5.70
CA ALA A 110 -11.16 19.36 6.72
C ALA A 110 -12.11 20.18 7.61
N LYS A 111 -11.97 20.02 8.91
CA LYS A 111 -12.63 20.82 9.94
C LYS A 111 -11.61 21.74 10.62
N GLU A 112 -11.92 22.24 11.79
CA GLU A 112 -11.03 23.11 12.51
C GLU A 112 -9.79 22.36 13.05
N ARG A 113 -8.62 23.02 13.08
CA ARG A 113 -7.40 22.64 13.80
C ARG A 113 -7.03 21.16 13.77
N GLY A 114 -6.70 20.63 12.58
CA GLY A 114 -6.20 19.26 12.48
C GLY A 114 -7.27 18.17 12.62
N LYS A 115 -8.55 18.54 12.61
CA LYS A 115 -9.67 17.60 12.57
C LYS A 115 -10.17 17.40 11.16
N TYR A 116 -10.42 16.15 10.82
CA TYR A 116 -10.89 15.75 9.51
C TYR A 116 -12.05 14.76 9.68
N VAL A 117 -13.09 14.93 8.88
CA VAL A 117 -14.15 13.93 8.77
C VAL A 117 -13.92 13.11 7.51
N LEU A 118 -13.75 11.82 7.71
CA LEU A 118 -13.62 10.86 6.64
C LEU A 118 -14.97 10.21 6.38
N HIS A 119 -15.37 10.15 5.13
CA HIS A 119 -16.55 9.43 4.70
C HIS A 119 -16.20 8.46 3.56
N HIS A 120 -16.29 7.15 3.84
CA HIS A 120 -16.13 6.11 2.85
C HIS A 120 -17.49 5.84 2.19
N GLN A 121 -17.63 6.17 0.93
CA GLN A 121 -18.92 6.15 0.21
C GLN A 121 -18.81 5.42 -1.12
N ALA A 122 -19.97 5.00 -1.64
CA ALA A 122 -20.07 4.41 -2.97
C ALA A 122 -20.00 5.48 -4.05
N SER A 123 -19.36 5.14 -5.16
CA SER A 123 -19.53 5.89 -6.42
C SER A 123 -20.98 5.72 -6.91
N SER A 124 -21.46 6.67 -7.74
CA SER A 124 -22.84 6.66 -8.24
C SER A 124 -23.24 5.28 -8.79
N GLY A 125 -24.36 4.75 -8.32
CA GLY A 125 -24.91 3.45 -8.76
C GLY A 125 -24.19 2.21 -8.18
N SER A 126 -23.18 2.39 -7.32
CA SER A 126 -22.43 1.26 -6.75
C SER A 126 -22.97 0.82 -5.38
N VAL A 127 -22.66 -0.45 -5.03
CA VAL A 127 -22.97 -1.00 -3.70
C VAL A 127 -22.11 -0.28 -2.65
N LEU A 128 -22.71 0.05 -1.52
CA LEU A 128 -22.03 0.70 -0.39
C LEU A 128 -20.80 -0.12 0.07
N PRO A 129 -19.73 0.56 0.54
CA PRO A 129 -18.62 -0.14 1.16
C PRO A 129 -19.08 -0.91 2.41
N SER A 130 -18.55 -2.11 2.59
CA SER A 130 -18.78 -2.89 3.79
C SER A 130 -18.07 -2.27 4.99
N GLN A 131 -18.46 -2.69 6.20
CA GLN A 131 -17.73 -2.31 7.42
C GLN A 131 -16.27 -2.74 7.34
N ALA A 132 -16.01 -3.95 6.87
CA ALA A 132 -14.65 -4.48 6.71
C ALA A 132 -13.79 -3.62 5.78
N GLU A 133 -14.34 -3.21 4.64
CA GLU A 133 -13.65 -2.32 3.70
C GLU A 133 -13.35 -0.96 4.33
N THR A 134 -14.30 -0.42 5.09
CA THR A 134 -14.15 0.87 5.79
C THR A 134 -13.05 0.80 6.86
N LEU A 135 -13.05 -0.24 7.70
CA LEU A 135 -12.06 -0.40 8.76
C LEU A 135 -10.63 -0.50 8.20
N LEU A 136 -10.42 -1.30 7.15
CA LEU A 136 -9.10 -1.41 6.54
C LEU A 136 -8.62 -0.08 5.95
N VAL A 137 -9.49 0.64 5.23
CA VAL A 137 -9.15 1.94 4.61
C VAL A 137 -8.85 2.99 5.68
N VAL A 138 -9.69 3.08 6.73
CA VAL A 138 -9.47 3.99 7.87
C VAL A 138 -8.13 3.70 8.54
N GLY A 139 -7.83 2.43 8.80
CA GLY A 139 -6.57 2.04 9.41
C GLY A 139 -5.35 2.44 8.57
N VAL A 140 -5.37 2.14 7.28
CA VAL A 140 -4.27 2.50 6.35
C VAL A 140 -4.09 4.02 6.27
N LEU A 141 -5.19 4.78 6.09
CA LEU A 141 -5.10 6.23 6.00
C LEU A 141 -4.60 6.85 7.30
N THR A 142 -5.05 6.36 8.46
CA THR A 142 -4.55 6.82 9.78
C THR A 142 -3.03 6.70 9.87
N ASN A 143 -2.48 5.54 9.48
CA ASN A 143 -1.03 5.33 9.48
C ASN A 143 -0.30 6.27 8.50
N LEU A 144 -0.84 6.48 7.31
CA LEU A 144 -0.26 7.44 6.35
C LEU A 144 -0.30 8.87 6.87
N MET A 145 -1.39 9.28 7.52
CA MET A 145 -1.51 10.61 8.14
C MET A 145 -0.48 10.78 9.26
N GLU A 146 -0.30 9.79 10.13
CA GLU A 146 0.72 9.83 11.20
C GLU A 146 2.15 9.93 10.64
N ILE A 147 2.43 9.24 9.52
CA ILE A 147 3.75 9.32 8.86
C ILE A 147 3.96 10.73 8.29
N VAL A 148 2.98 11.26 7.55
CA VAL A 148 3.09 12.57 6.88
C VAL A 148 3.13 13.72 7.87
N SER A 149 2.31 13.68 8.93
CA SER A 149 2.26 14.75 9.95
C SER A 149 3.34 14.63 11.03
N SER A 150 3.98 13.46 11.16
CA SER A 150 4.84 13.11 12.29
C SER A 150 4.15 13.28 13.67
N ALA A 151 2.82 13.16 13.69
CA ALA A 151 2.00 13.35 14.88
C ALA A 151 1.03 12.18 15.08
N PRO A 152 0.61 11.86 16.31
CA PRO A 152 -0.39 10.83 16.57
C PRO A 152 -1.74 11.24 16.00
N VAL A 153 -2.50 10.27 15.51
CA VAL A 153 -3.85 10.49 15.02
C VAL A 153 -4.84 9.73 15.92
N THR A 154 -5.77 10.46 16.51
CA THR A 154 -6.93 9.90 17.20
C THR A 154 -8.03 9.62 16.18
N VAL A 155 -8.68 8.47 16.29
CA VAL A 155 -9.79 8.07 15.42
C VAL A 155 -11.02 7.81 16.27
N ALA A 156 -12.12 8.48 15.96
CA ALA A 156 -13.40 8.29 16.64
C ALA A 156 -14.57 8.30 15.65
N THR A 157 -15.67 7.67 16.01
CA THR A 157 -16.93 7.82 15.27
C THR A 157 -17.58 9.18 15.52
N LEU A 158 -18.54 9.57 14.70
CA LEU A 158 -19.34 10.78 14.94
C LEU A 158 -20.13 10.74 16.28
N ARG A 159 -20.32 9.55 16.85
CA ARG A 159 -20.97 9.34 18.16
C ARG A 159 -19.99 9.37 19.32
N GLY A 160 -18.70 9.69 19.07
CA GLY A 160 -17.67 9.79 20.10
C GLY A 160 -17.03 8.47 20.52
N GLN A 161 -17.34 7.35 19.88
CA GLN A 161 -16.65 6.10 20.15
C GLN A 161 -15.21 6.16 19.61
N VAL A 162 -14.24 6.02 20.48
CA VAL A 162 -12.83 6.02 20.12
C VAL A 162 -12.43 4.67 19.54
N TRP A 163 -11.82 4.69 18.34
CA TRP A 163 -11.22 3.52 17.69
C TRP A 163 -9.70 3.51 17.80
N ARG A 164 -9.08 4.69 17.91
CA ARG A 164 -7.63 4.82 18.11
C ARG A 164 -7.31 5.98 19.02
N GLN A 165 -6.44 5.73 19.99
CA GLN A 165 -5.86 6.75 20.86
C GLN A 165 -4.49 6.29 21.33
N ASN A 166 -3.52 7.20 21.41
CA ASN A 166 -2.16 6.89 21.85
C ASN A 166 -1.57 5.67 21.10
N GLU A 167 -1.73 5.65 19.79
CA GLU A 167 -1.27 4.56 18.90
C GLU A 167 -1.91 3.18 19.14
N THR A 168 -2.88 3.08 20.03
CA THR A 168 -3.58 1.83 20.35
C THR A 168 -4.94 1.77 19.68
N TRP A 169 -5.23 0.65 19.03
CA TRP A 169 -6.52 0.38 18.44
C TRP A 169 -7.46 -0.28 19.44
N PHE A 170 -8.67 0.25 19.53
CA PHE A 170 -9.77 -0.27 20.35
C PHE A 170 -10.83 -0.94 19.48
N PRO A 171 -11.48 -2.02 19.96
CA PRO A 171 -12.51 -2.67 19.18
C PRO A 171 -13.70 -1.72 18.98
N PRO A 172 -14.19 -1.59 17.72
CA PRO A 172 -15.47 -0.93 17.46
C PRO A 172 -16.57 -1.65 18.25
N ALA A 173 -17.38 -0.93 19.01
CA ALA A 173 -18.56 -1.53 19.66
C ALA A 173 -19.57 -1.86 18.57
N VAL A 174 -20.02 -3.12 18.51
CA VAL A 174 -21.08 -3.72 17.69
C VAL A 174 -21.31 -3.11 16.30
N PRO A 175 -21.67 -3.85 15.25
CA PRO A 175 -21.57 -3.43 13.85
C PRO A 175 -22.13 -2.01 13.68
N THR A 176 -21.24 -1.04 13.64
CA THR A 176 -21.58 0.32 13.31
C THR A 176 -21.64 0.39 11.80
N ASP A 177 -22.79 0.64 11.27
CA ASP A 177 -22.99 1.01 9.86
C ASP A 177 -22.37 2.40 9.57
N ASP A 178 -21.51 2.85 10.46
CA ASP A 178 -20.93 4.19 10.47
C ASP A 178 -19.71 4.23 9.55
N ARG A 179 -19.93 4.67 8.31
CA ARG A 179 -18.89 4.89 7.29
C ARG A 179 -18.23 6.24 7.44
N ARG A 180 -18.50 6.95 8.55
CA ARG A 180 -17.95 8.26 8.87
C ARG A 180 -17.15 8.19 10.16
N VAL A 181 -15.91 8.67 10.10
CA VAL A 181 -15.06 8.78 11.27
C VAL A 181 -14.40 10.15 11.34
N ILE A 182 -14.09 10.57 12.54
CA ILE A 182 -13.31 11.79 12.82
C ILE A 182 -11.87 11.33 13.03
N LEU A 183 -10.96 11.99 12.34
CA LEU A 183 -9.52 11.86 12.49
C LEU A 183 -9.00 13.17 13.07
N GLU A 184 -8.35 13.12 14.22
CA GLU A 184 -7.77 14.29 14.86
C GLU A 184 -6.28 14.10 14.99
N VAL A 185 -5.53 15.00 14.38
CA VAL A 185 -4.06 15.03 14.42
C VAL A 185 -3.64 15.75 15.69
N GLY A 186 -2.90 15.07 16.55
CA GLY A 186 -2.34 15.65 17.76
C GLY A 186 -1.12 16.51 17.51
N ASP A 187 -0.49 16.93 18.57
CA ASP A 187 0.76 17.72 18.51
C ASP A 187 1.91 16.85 17.98
N VAL A 188 2.81 17.49 17.25
CA VAL A 188 4.01 16.83 16.72
C VAL A 188 4.85 16.28 17.87
N SER A 189 5.07 14.98 17.88
CA SER A 189 5.97 14.33 18.83
C SER A 189 7.40 14.81 18.60
N ALA A 190 8.14 15.10 19.69
CA ALA A 190 9.54 15.51 19.62
C ALA A 190 10.48 14.45 18.99
N ALA A 191 10.05 13.19 18.90
CA ALA A 191 10.79 12.14 18.22
C ALA A 191 10.31 12.01 16.76
N PRO A 192 11.19 12.09 15.76
CA PRO A 192 10.82 11.86 14.38
C PRO A 192 10.30 10.42 14.26
N ARG A 193 9.03 10.25 13.88
CA ARG A 193 8.50 8.93 13.54
C ARG A 193 9.14 8.51 12.23
N GLN A 194 9.83 7.39 12.24
CA GLN A 194 10.42 6.84 11.03
C GLN A 194 9.30 6.54 10.05
N ALA A 195 9.32 7.19 8.91
CA ALA A 195 8.33 7.05 7.84
C ALA A 195 8.23 5.61 7.31
N PHE A 196 9.35 4.95 7.24
CA PHE A 196 9.50 3.51 7.18
C PHE A 196 10.58 3.20 8.22
N ALA A 197 10.29 2.35 9.18
CA ALA A 197 11.40 1.68 9.82
C ALA A 197 12.23 1.14 8.66
N SER A 198 13.43 1.66 8.46
CA SER A 198 14.44 0.86 7.79
C SER A 198 14.34 -0.45 8.53
N ALA A 199 13.75 -1.44 7.87
CA ALA A 199 13.55 -2.77 8.45
C ALA A 199 14.83 -3.03 9.20
N GLY A 200 14.73 -3.21 10.53
CA GLY A 200 15.89 -3.24 11.41
C GLY A 200 16.97 -4.04 10.73
N GLU A 201 18.24 -3.69 10.87
CA GLU A 201 19.36 -4.11 10.02
C GLU A 201 19.02 -5.29 9.12
N PRO A 202 19.19 -5.23 7.79
CA PRO A 202 18.63 -6.21 6.87
C PRO A 202 19.21 -7.60 7.13
N THR A 203 18.80 -8.18 8.25
CA THR A 203 19.08 -9.57 8.64
C THR A 203 18.28 -10.52 7.78
N GLU A 204 17.24 -10.01 7.12
CA GLU A 204 16.46 -10.82 6.21
C GLU A 204 17.13 -10.83 4.82
N ILE A 205 17.44 -12.02 4.34
CA ILE A 205 18.10 -12.29 3.05
C ILE A 205 17.42 -11.51 1.91
N THR A 206 16.08 -11.43 1.91
CA THR A 206 15.32 -10.67 0.91
C THR A 206 15.62 -9.17 0.90
N ALA A 207 15.84 -8.56 2.07
CA ALA A 207 16.21 -7.15 2.17
C ALA A 207 17.63 -6.90 1.63
N ARG A 208 18.57 -7.79 1.92
CA ARG A 208 19.94 -7.73 1.36
C ARG A 208 19.92 -7.87 -0.17
N ILE A 209 19.12 -8.81 -0.71
CA ILE A 209 18.93 -8.95 -2.16
C ILE A 209 18.40 -7.65 -2.75
N ARG A 210 17.35 -7.06 -2.19
CA ARG A 210 16.78 -5.80 -2.69
C ARG A 210 17.82 -4.67 -2.68
N SER A 211 18.63 -4.57 -1.63
CA SER A 211 19.71 -3.57 -1.56
C SER A 211 20.73 -3.76 -2.67
N LEU A 212 21.17 -5.00 -2.94
CA LEU A 212 22.09 -5.31 -4.04
C LEU A 212 21.49 -4.93 -5.41
N LEU A 213 20.24 -5.35 -5.66
CA LEU A 213 19.55 -5.05 -6.91
C LEU A 213 19.32 -3.54 -7.11
N ALA A 214 19.01 -2.82 -6.03
CA ALA A 214 18.76 -1.38 -6.07
C ALA A 214 20.06 -0.55 -6.23
N ALA A 215 21.19 -1.07 -5.81
CA ALA A 215 22.48 -0.42 -5.99
C ALA A 215 22.87 -0.29 -7.46
N ASP A 216 22.49 -1.27 -8.28
CA ASP A 216 22.70 -1.24 -9.73
C ASP A 216 21.52 -1.86 -10.49
N PRO A 217 20.45 -1.08 -10.74
CA PRO A 217 19.27 -1.56 -11.47
C PRO A 217 19.54 -1.90 -12.94
N LEU A 218 20.59 -1.34 -13.52
CA LEU A 218 20.97 -1.55 -14.92
C LEU A 218 21.68 -2.89 -15.12
N ARG A 219 22.32 -3.41 -14.08
CA ARG A 219 23.01 -4.69 -14.14
C ARG A 219 22.04 -5.83 -14.40
N ARG A 220 22.41 -6.73 -15.30
CA ARG A 220 21.72 -8.00 -15.46
C ARG A 220 22.15 -8.94 -14.34
N TRP A 221 21.36 -9.00 -13.29
CA TRP A 221 21.61 -9.85 -12.15
C TRP A 221 21.23 -11.31 -12.41
N TYR A 222 22.10 -12.22 -12.04
CA TYR A 222 21.87 -13.65 -12.06
C TYR A 222 21.76 -14.18 -10.61
N LEU A 223 20.96 -15.23 -10.43
CA LEU A 223 20.78 -15.86 -9.12
C LEU A 223 22.09 -16.37 -8.52
N SER A 224 22.99 -16.89 -9.37
CA SER A 224 24.34 -17.36 -8.97
C SER A 224 25.15 -16.24 -8.34
N GLU A 225 25.22 -15.08 -8.98
CA GLU A 225 25.99 -13.93 -8.51
C GLU A 225 25.48 -13.43 -7.16
N VAL A 226 24.14 -13.29 -7.03
CA VAL A 226 23.53 -12.87 -5.76
C VAL A 226 23.75 -13.91 -4.66
N ALA A 227 23.75 -15.19 -4.99
CA ALA A 227 24.05 -16.25 -4.02
C ALA A 227 25.51 -16.14 -3.54
N GLU A 228 26.46 -15.89 -4.44
CA GLU A 228 27.87 -15.67 -4.09
C GLU A 228 28.05 -14.45 -3.20
N GLU A 229 27.46 -13.30 -3.55
CA GLU A 229 27.50 -12.06 -2.76
C GLU A 229 26.94 -12.24 -1.34
N LEU A 230 25.99 -13.16 -1.17
CA LEU A 230 25.39 -13.47 0.12
C LEU A 230 26.05 -14.67 0.83
N CYS A 231 27.13 -15.24 0.28
CA CYS A 231 27.79 -16.43 0.77
C CYS A 231 26.84 -17.63 0.92
N LEU A 232 25.91 -17.82 -0.02
CA LEU A 232 24.91 -18.89 -0.05
C LEU A 232 25.05 -19.74 -1.31
N SER A 233 24.62 -21.01 -1.24
CA SER A 233 24.38 -21.77 -2.46
C SER A 233 23.10 -21.28 -3.15
N GLN A 234 23.01 -21.39 -4.48
CA GLN A 234 21.79 -21.04 -5.23
C GLN A 234 20.55 -21.79 -4.68
N ARG A 235 20.71 -23.05 -4.33
CA ARG A 235 19.65 -23.88 -3.74
C ARG A 235 19.18 -23.33 -2.39
N SER A 236 20.11 -22.89 -1.54
CA SER A 236 19.76 -22.26 -0.25
C SER A 236 19.03 -20.94 -0.46
N LEU A 237 19.51 -20.11 -1.41
CA LEU A 237 18.87 -18.85 -1.76
C LEU A 237 17.43 -19.08 -2.25
N GLN A 238 17.22 -20.01 -3.20
CA GLN A 238 15.89 -20.36 -3.70
C GLN A 238 14.96 -20.82 -2.58
N ARG A 239 15.46 -21.67 -1.67
CA ARG A 239 14.68 -22.13 -0.51
C ARG A 239 14.29 -20.99 0.43
N HIS A 240 15.17 -20.01 0.66
CA HIS A 240 14.87 -18.82 1.45
C HIS A 240 13.78 -17.96 0.76
N LEU A 241 13.89 -17.75 -0.54
CA LEU A 241 12.89 -17.00 -1.30
C LEU A 241 11.52 -17.71 -1.29
N ALA A 242 11.49 -19.01 -1.47
CA ALA A 242 10.26 -19.80 -1.42
C ALA A 242 9.57 -19.73 -0.03
N LYS A 243 10.33 -19.77 1.07
CA LYS A 243 9.80 -19.56 2.43
C LYS A 243 9.16 -18.18 2.62
N GLN A 244 9.60 -17.17 1.84
CA GLN A 244 9.04 -15.82 1.84
C GLN A 244 7.93 -15.64 0.80
N ALA A 245 7.46 -16.72 0.16
CA ALA A 245 6.47 -16.71 -0.90
C ALA A 245 6.85 -15.76 -2.06
N THR A 246 8.14 -15.68 -2.39
CA THR A 246 8.66 -14.84 -3.48
C THR A 246 9.67 -15.59 -4.35
N THR A 247 10.03 -14.99 -5.48
CA THR A 247 11.04 -15.51 -6.40
C THR A 247 12.08 -14.44 -6.71
N PHE A 248 13.25 -14.85 -7.20
CA PHE A 248 14.30 -13.92 -7.62
C PHE A 248 13.83 -12.98 -8.73
N SER A 249 13.13 -13.51 -9.74
CA SER A 249 12.56 -12.69 -10.82
C SER A 249 11.54 -11.68 -10.30
N ARG A 250 10.75 -12.03 -9.29
CA ARG A 250 9.81 -11.11 -8.65
C ARG A 250 10.54 -9.98 -7.93
N LEU A 251 11.61 -10.28 -7.18
CA LEU A 251 12.40 -9.25 -6.50
C LEU A 251 13.04 -8.27 -7.49
N ILE A 252 13.56 -8.76 -8.63
CA ILE A 252 14.07 -7.89 -9.71
C ILE A 252 12.97 -6.96 -10.22
N ALA A 253 11.79 -7.52 -10.55
CA ALA A 253 10.66 -6.72 -11.06
C ALA A 253 10.22 -5.66 -10.06
N ASP A 254 10.04 -6.03 -8.79
CA ASP A 254 9.63 -5.12 -7.72
C ASP A 254 10.67 -4.01 -7.50
N THR A 255 11.97 -4.34 -7.52
CA THR A 255 13.06 -3.35 -7.38
C THR A 255 13.08 -2.37 -8.54
N ARG A 256 12.94 -2.84 -9.79
CA ARG A 256 12.86 -1.97 -10.96
C ARG A 256 11.67 -1.02 -10.91
N LEU A 257 10.51 -1.52 -10.49
CA LEU A 257 9.30 -0.69 -10.30
C LEU A 257 9.51 0.39 -9.24
N GLN A 258 10.15 0.05 -8.12
CA GLN A 258 10.47 1.00 -7.06
C GLN A 258 11.45 2.09 -7.54
N CYS A 259 12.50 1.71 -8.28
CA CYS A 259 13.42 2.67 -8.88
C CYS A 259 12.71 3.61 -9.85
N ALA A 260 11.85 3.07 -10.73
CA ALA A 260 11.09 3.87 -11.67
C ALA A 260 10.13 4.85 -10.97
N ALA A 261 9.40 4.38 -9.97
CA ALA A 261 8.49 5.21 -9.19
C ALA A 261 9.23 6.36 -8.49
N LYS A 262 10.40 6.06 -7.90
CA LYS A 262 11.25 7.08 -7.28
C LYS A 262 11.68 8.14 -8.29
N LEU A 263 12.21 7.74 -9.46
CA LEU A 263 12.63 8.67 -10.51
C LEU A 263 11.46 9.52 -11.05
N LEU A 264 10.28 8.92 -11.23
CA LEU A 264 9.09 9.66 -11.67
C LEU A 264 8.66 10.75 -10.67
N CYS A 265 8.84 10.50 -9.36
CA CYS A 265 8.52 11.46 -8.31
C CYS A 265 9.58 12.55 -8.15
N GLU A 266 10.86 12.17 -8.21
CA GLU A 266 11.97 13.06 -7.86
C GLU A 266 12.46 13.89 -9.05
N GLU A 267 12.24 13.40 -10.25
CA GLU A 267 12.70 14.01 -11.49
C GLU A 267 11.58 14.15 -12.53
N PRO A 268 10.57 15.01 -12.27
CA PRO A 268 9.37 15.11 -13.11
C PRO A 268 9.66 15.55 -14.56
N GLY A 269 10.79 16.20 -14.81
CA GLY A 269 11.23 16.60 -16.15
C GLY A 269 11.93 15.52 -16.96
N ARG A 270 12.30 14.38 -16.34
CA ARG A 270 13.05 13.33 -17.02
C ARG A 270 12.18 12.56 -18.02
N GLY A 271 12.70 12.24 -19.19
CA GLY A 271 11.98 11.47 -20.22
C GLY A 271 11.57 10.08 -19.75
N LEU A 272 10.39 9.59 -20.15
CA LEU A 272 9.92 8.24 -19.74
C LEU A 272 10.83 7.11 -20.24
N ALA A 273 11.42 7.27 -21.44
CA ALA A 273 12.38 6.30 -21.96
C ALA A 273 13.62 6.21 -21.06
N GLU A 274 14.11 7.35 -20.59
CA GLU A 274 15.27 7.45 -19.71
C GLU A 274 14.96 6.87 -18.31
N VAL A 275 13.78 7.17 -17.75
CA VAL A 275 13.32 6.56 -16.49
C VAL A 275 13.28 5.04 -16.62
N GLY A 276 12.70 4.52 -17.71
CA GLY A 276 12.65 3.08 -17.97
C GLY A 276 14.04 2.48 -18.04
N PHE A 277 14.95 3.10 -18.79
CA PHE A 277 16.33 2.65 -18.92
C PHE A 277 17.05 2.62 -17.56
N LEU A 278 17.06 3.74 -16.83
CA LEU A 278 17.71 3.85 -15.52
C LEU A 278 17.14 2.88 -14.47
N SER A 279 15.93 2.44 -14.67
CA SER A 279 15.28 1.43 -13.82
C SER A 279 15.50 -0.01 -14.29
N GLY A 280 16.32 -0.22 -15.33
CA GLY A 280 16.71 -1.54 -15.83
C GLY A 280 15.73 -2.21 -16.79
N TYR A 281 14.85 -1.45 -17.44
CA TYR A 281 13.99 -1.98 -18.50
C TYR A 281 14.69 -1.91 -19.86
N SER A 282 14.40 -2.88 -20.74
CA SER A 282 15.02 -2.98 -22.08
C SER A 282 14.59 -1.85 -23.02
N ASP A 283 13.35 -1.39 -22.88
CA ASP A 283 12.74 -0.36 -23.71
C ASP A 283 11.57 0.31 -23.02
N GLN A 284 11.14 1.47 -23.56
CA GLN A 284 10.03 2.26 -23.00
C GLN A 284 8.69 1.53 -23.05
N ALA A 285 8.43 0.72 -24.07
CA ALA A 285 7.17 0.01 -24.22
C ALA A 285 7.04 -1.09 -23.16
N HIS A 286 8.13 -1.84 -22.91
CA HIS A 286 8.21 -2.83 -21.84
C HIS A 286 8.05 -2.15 -20.47
N PHE A 287 8.76 -1.05 -20.22
CA PHE A 287 8.59 -0.25 -19.00
C PHE A 287 7.14 0.16 -18.79
N THR A 288 6.51 0.81 -19.79
CA THR A 288 5.13 1.31 -19.68
C THR A 288 4.15 0.19 -19.40
N ARG A 289 4.23 -0.94 -20.11
CA ARG A 289 3.36 -2.10 -19.88
C ARG A 289 3.55 -2.69 -18.48
N SER A 290 4.79 -2.95 -18.08
CA SER A 290 5.11 -3.53 -16.79
C SER A 290 4.66 -2.62 -15.63
N PHE A 291 4.95 -1.32 -15.73
CA PHE A 291 4.56 -0.35 -14.71
C PHE A 291 3.04 -0.24 -14.59
N SER A 292 2.32 -0.11 -15.72
CA SER A 292 0.86 -0.01 -15.71
C SER A 292 0.20 -1.28 -15.16
N GLN A 293 0.74 -2.45 -15.50
CA GLN A 293 0.22 -3.72 -15.01
C GLN A 293 0.35 -3.85 -13.49
N HIS A 294 1.46 -3.39 -12.92
CA HIS A 294 1.74 -3.55 -11.48
C HIS A 294 1.18 -2.41 -10.62
N VAL A 295 1.16 -1.19 -11.15
CA VAL A 295 0.77 0.02 -10.43
C VAL A 295 -0.69 0.41 -10.67
N GLY A 296 -1.25 0.01 -11.83
CA GLY A 296 -2.60 0.39 -12.26
C GLY A 296 -2.66 1.74 -12.97
N LEU A 297 -1.53 2.44 -13.08
CA LEU A 297 -1.39 3.75 -13.70
C LEU A 297 -0.29 3.69 -14.75
N SER A 298 -0.44 4.40 -15.87
CA SER A 298 0.70 4.61 -16.75
C SER A 298 1.79 5.43 -16.04
N PRO A 299 3.08 5.28 -16.41
CA PRO A 299 4.15 6.10 -15.83
C PRO A 299 3.88 7.61 -15.93
N GLN A 300 3.29 8.06 -17.05
CA GLN A 300 2.92 9.46 -17.23
C GLN A 300 1.78 9.88 -16.30
N SER A 301 0.73 9.07 -16.19
CA SER A 301 -0.38 9.34 -15.25
C SER A 301 0.11 9.32 -13.81
N TYR A 302 0.99 8.38 -13.45
CA TYR A 302 1.60 8.33 -12.12
C TYR A 302 2.36 9.62 -11.82
N ARG A 303 3.27 10.08 -12.70
CA ARG A 303 4.01 11.34 -12.57
C ARG A 303 3.11 12.55 -12.36
N ASN A 304 2.03 12.66 -13.14
CA ASN A 304 1.11 13.79 -13.11
C ASN A 304 0.25 13.85 -11.84
N ASN A 305 0.15 12.74 -11.09
CA ASN A 305 -0.68 12.62 -9.89
C ASN A 305 0.13 12.61 -8.59
N VAL A 306 1.45 12.66 -8.69
CA VAL A 306 2.40 12.75 -7.58
C VAL A 306 2.91 14.18 -7.45
#